data_320566ffe896e425d46427cdf9b340af
#
_entry.id   320566ffe896e425d46427cdf9b340af
#
_cell.length_a   1.000
_cell.length_b   1.000
_cell.length_c   1.000
_cell.angle_alpha   90.00
_cell.angle_beta   90.00
_cell.angle_gamma   90.00
#
_symmetry.space_group_name_H-M   'P 1'
#
loop_
_entity.id
_entity.type
_entity.pdbx_description
1 polymer ?
#
loop_
_entity_poly.entity_id
_entity_poly.type
_entity_poly.pdbx_seq_one_letter_code
_entity_poly.pdbx_strand_id
1 'polypeptide(L)'
;MASVIGIGAALYDILMTVGQYPTEDTKLRAEQTKFQCGGPCATGLVAISKLGESAAYLGTVGDDMFGASVKSELEKYHVDTTHVAVKPGMNGHSVVIINTDNSSRTCVWNRGDAAEPGPEDVTEETLAGAKYLHVDGNHLDCAIAAAKLAKKMGITVSMDAGGAYPNIENLLPLVDVLIPSEEFAKKVTGCATTQEAAAELERRYHPQILVITQGSKGGFIWENGKEVRYPVFPVHAIDSNGAGDTFHGAFVAARLKGMTVAESCRFASATSALKCTRFGAQQGIPGYEEVLEFLNTHEGVIVHE
;
A
#
# COMPACT_ATOMS: atom_id res chain seq x y z
N MET A 1 20.03 -4.09 -9.37
CA MET A 1 19.41 -4.65 -8.15
C MET A 1 18.43 -3.62 -7.63
N ALA A 2 17.25 -4.04 -7.22
CA ALA A 2 16.21 -3.13 -6.73
C ALA A 2 16.53 -2.63 -5.31
N SER A 3 16.24 -1.35 -5.03
CA SER A 3 16.36 -0.77 -3.69
C SER A 3 15.26 -1.23 -2.75
N VAL A 4 14.11 -1.64 -3.31
CA VAL A 4 12.95 -2.15 -2.58
C VAL A 4 12.46 -3.45 -3.20
N ILE A 5 12.30 -4.46 -2.36
CA ILE A 5 11.59 -5.70 -2.72
C ILE A 5 10.23 -5.67 -2.05
N GLY A 6 9.17 -5.95 -2.82
CA GLY A 6 7.81 -6.03 -2.27
C GLY A 6 7.27 -7.46 -2.30
N ILE A 7 6.58 -7.83 -1.22
CA ILE A 7 5.84 -9.09 -1.08
C ILE A 7 4.45 -8.77 -0.54
N GLY A 8 3.43 -9.13 -1.28
CA GLY A 8 2.05 -8.85 -0.89
C GLY A 8 1.08 -8.94 -2.06
N ALA A 9 -0.09 -8.31 -1.94
CA ALA A 9 -1.14 -8.41 -2.93
C ALA A 9 -0.82 -7.68 -4.23
N ALA A 10 -1.05 -8.36 -5.34
CA ALA A 10 -1.08 -7.82 -6.68
C ALA A 10 -2.36 -8.33 -7.39
N LEU A 11 -3.33 -7.45 -7.57
CA LEU A 11 -4.70 -7.79 -7.94
C LEU A 11 -5.09 -7.15 -9.27
N TYR A 12 -6.12 -7.73 -9.90
CA TYR A 12 -6.78 -7.14 -11.06
C TYR A 12 -8.18 -6.64 -10.65
N ASP A 13 -8.43 -5.36 -10.83
CA ASP A 13 -9.66 -4.72 -10.40
C ASP A 13 -10.58 -4.39 -11.57
N ILE A 14 -11.86 -4.74 -11.44
CA ILE A 14 -12.93 -4.36 -12.34
C ILE A 14 -13.76 -3.28 -11.64
N LEU A 15 -13.61 -2.03 -12.06
CA LEU A 15 -14.33 -0.89 -11.50
C LEU A 15 -15.57 -0.62 -12.31
N MET A 16 -16.72 -0.51 -11.64
CA MET A 16 -18.00 -0.15 -12.25
C MET A 16 -18.60 1.07 -11.53
N THR A 17 -18.96 2.11 -12.27
CA THR A 17 -19.68 3.25 -11.72
C THR A 17 -21.17 3.07 -11.92
N VAL A 18 -21.96 3.42 -10.90
CA VAL A 18 -23.41 3.34 -10.86
C VAL A 18 -23.98 4.56 -10.12
N GLY A 19 -25.14 5.08 -10.51
CA GLY A 19 -25.83 6.15 -9.79
C GLY A 19 -26.39 5.72 -8.44
N GLN A 20 -26.67 4.42 -8.28
CA GLN A 20 -27.09 3.83 -7.01
C GLN A 20 -26.65 2.37 -6.94
N TYR A 21 -26.48 1.83 -5.74
CA TYR A 21 -26.18 0.41 -5.57
C TYR A 21 -27.34 -0.45 -6.05
N PRO A 22 -27.04 -1.58 -6.77
CA PRO A 22 -28.08 -2.55 -7.12
C PRO A 22 -28.64 -3.17 -5.83
N THR A 23 -29.95 -3.34 -5.80
CA THR A 23 -30.60 -4.17 -4.79
C THR A 23 -30.48 -5.65 -5.17
N GLU A 24 -30.62 -6.53 -4.19
CA GLU A 24 -30.59 -7.98 -4.42
C GLU A 24 -31.64 -8.38 -5.49
N ASP A 25 -31.27 -9.34 -6.35
CA ASP A 25 -32.12 -9.86 -7.44
C ASP A 25 -32.56 -8.83 -8.50
N THR A 26 -31.75 -7.78 -8.72
CA THR A 26 -32.03 -6.76 -9.74
C THR A 26 -30.92 -6.67 -10.79
N LYS A 27 -31.20 -6.04 -11.92
CA LYS A 27 -30.24 -5.71 -12.97
C LYS A 27 -30.07 -4.20 -13.03
N LEU A 28 -28.83 -3.74 -12.95
CA LEU A 28 -28.47 -2.34 -13.12
C LEU A 28 -27.42 -2.21 -14.22
N ARG A 29 -27.58 -1.22 -15.07
CA ARG A 29 -26.58 -0.90 -16.09
C ARG A 29 -25.52 0.00 -15.46
N ALA A 30 -24.25 -0.42 -15.52
CA ALA A 30 -23.14 0.44 -15.14
C ALA A 30 -23.03 1.63 -16.13
N GLU A 31 -22.67 2.79 -15.61
CA GLU A 31 -22.40 4.00 -16.40
C GLU A 31 -21.05 3.90 -17.09
N GLN A 32 -20.05 3.41 -16.37
CA GLN A 32 -18.71 3.16 -16.89
C GLN A 32 -18.15 1.85 -16.31
N THR A 33 -17.29 1.21 -17.07
CA THR A 33 -16.46 0.09 -16.60
C THR A 33 -15.01 0.39 -16.90
N LYS A 34 -14.14 0.20 -15.92
CA LYS A 34 -12.69 0.32 -16.05
C LYS A 34 -12.02 -0.92 -15.53
N PHE A 35 -10.92 -1.26 -16.16
CA PHE A 35 -10.04 -2.34 -15.76
C PHE A 35 -8.71 -1.73 -15.33
N GLN A 36 -8.18 -2.16 -14.20
CA GLN A 36 -6.89 -1.69 -13.72
C GLN A 36 -6.23 -2.76 -12.85
N CYS A 37 -4.93 -2.63 -12.66
CA CYS A 37 -4.22 -3.40 -11.65
C CYS A 37 -4.16 -2.61 -10.35
N GLY A 38 -4.16 -3.35 -9.24
CA GLY A 38 -4.16 -2.82 -7.88
C GLY A 38 -3.49 -3.80 -6.93
N GLY A 39 -3.92 -3.78 -5.70
CA GLY A 39 -3.30 -4.48 -4.57
C GLY A 39 -2.32 -3.57 -3.85
N PRO A 40 -2.34 -3.58 -2.49
CA PRO A 40 -1.55 -2.64 -1.70
C PRO A 40 -0.06 -2.70 -2.03
N CYS A 41 0.55 -3.87 -1.98
CA CYS A 41 1.98 -4.03 -2.29
C CYS A 41 2.31 -3.59 -3.72
N ALA A 42 1.58 -4.07 -4.74
CA ALA A 42 1.83 -3.73 -6.13
C ALA A 42 1.71 -2.21 -6.37
N THR A 43 0.69 -1.56 -5.81
CA THR A 43 0.50 -0.12 -5.91
C THR A 43 1.60 0.68 -5.19
N GLY A 44 2.02 0.22 -4.01
CA GLY A 44 3.16 0.78 -3.29
C GLY A 44 4.46 0.72 -4.10
N LEU A 45 4.75 -0.42 -4.76
CA LEU A 45 5.92 -0.58 -5.63
C LEU A 45 5.88 0.32 -6.87
N VAL A 46 4.71 0.46 -7.49
CA VAL A 46 4.51 1.39 -8.60
C VAL A 46 4.75 2.83 -8.14
N ALA A 47 4.30 3.20 -6.93
CA ALA A 47 4.58 4.53 -6.37
C ALA A 47 6.08 4.75 -6.17
N ILE A 48 6.79 3.78 -5.60
CA ILE A 48 8.25 3.80 -5.42
C ILE A 48 8.95 4.03 -6.77
N SER A 49 8.57 3.26 -7.79
CA SER A 49 9.17 3.37 -9.12
C SER A 49 8.88 4.72 -9.78
N LYS A 50 7.64 5.20 -9.77
CA LYS A 50 7.26 6.51 -10.35
C LYS A 50 7.93 7.69 -9.64
N LEU A 51 8.33 7.50 -8.38
CA LEU A 51 9.07 8.48 -7.58
C LEU A 51 10.60 8.37 -7.73
N GLY A 52 11.06 7.54 -8.68
CA GLY A 52 12.46 7.48 -9.11
C GLY A 52 13.34 6.51 -8.34
N GLU A 53 12.76 5.59 -7.56
CA GLU A 53 13.50 4.53 -6.87
C GLU A 53 13.26 3.19 -7.56
N SER A 54 14.23 2.28 -7.47
CA SER A 54 14.09 0.95 -8.07
C SER A 54 13.33 -0.01 -7.18
N ALA A 55 12.32 -0.68 -7.74
CA ALA A 55 11.46 -1.62 -7.05
C ALA A 55 11.37 -2.95 -7.79
N ALA A 56 11.24 -4.06 -7.05
CA ALA A 56 10.97 -5.38 -7.61
C ALA A 56 9.84 -6.05 -6.82
N TYR A 57 9.03 -6.83 -7.51
CA TYR A 57 7.98 -7.64 -6.91
C TYR A 57 8.42 -9.10 -6.82
N LEU A 58 8.41 -9.65 -5.62
CA LEU A 58 8.57 -11.07 -5.35
C LEU A 58 7.20 -11.65 -5.03
N GLY A 59 6.71 -12.55 -5.89
CA GLY A 59 5.38 -13.09 -5.73
C GLY A 59 4.98 -14.06 -6.83
N THR A 60 3.70 -14.39 -6.86
CA THR A 60 3.09 -15.23 -7.89
C THR A 60 1.94 -14.52 -8.55
N VAL A 61 1.73 -14.85 -9.83
CA VAL A 61 0.53 -14.47 -10.58
C VAL A 61 -0.07 -15.72 -11.22
N GLY A 62 -1.38 -15.69 -11.50
CA GLY A 62 -2.07 -16.74 -12.21
C GLY A 62 -1.64 -16.83 -13.67
N ASP A 63 -1.84 -18.00 -14.30
CA ASP A 63 -1.63 -18.23 -15.74
C ASP A 63 -2.84 -17.78 -16.61
N ASP A 64 -3.69 -16.93 -16.01
CA ASP A 64 -4.88 -16.36 -16.64
C ASP A 64 -4.64 -14.91 -17.17
N MET A 65 -5.67 -14.33 -17.77
CA MET A 65 -5.60 -12.96 -18.29
C MET A 65 -5.36 -11.92 -17.19
N PHE A 66 -5.80 -12.17 -15.96
CA PHE A 66 -5.61 -11.24 -14.84
C PHE A 66 -4.16 -11.23 -14.39
N GLY A 67 -3.55 -12.41 -14.23
CA GLY A 67 -2.14 -12.52 -13.88
C GLY A 67 -1.20 -11.93 -14.94
N ALA A 68 -1.50 -12.20 -16.21
CA ALA A 68 -0.76 -11.59 -17.32
C ALA A 68 -0.86 -10.05 -17.31
N SER A 69 -2.04 -9.51 -17.03
CA SER A 69 -2.26 -8.05 -16.93
C SER A 69 -1.52 -7.44 -15.75
N VAL A 70 -1.56 -8.07 -14.57
CA VAL A 70 -0.84 -7.62 -13.37
C VAL A 70 0.66 -7.55 -13.63
N LYS A 71 1.25 -8.60 -14.20
CA LYS A 71 2.68 -8.63 -14.53
C LYS A 71 3.05 -7.55 -15.53
N SER A 72 2.29 -7.41 -16.62
CA SER A 72 2.50 -6.40 -17.65
C SER A 72 2.38 -4.97 -17.12
N GLU A 73 1.45 -4.70 -16.20
CA GLU A 73 1.28 -3.37 -15.63
C GLU A 73 2.45 -3.01 -14.69
N LEU A 74 2.96 -3.97 -13.88
CA LEU A 74 4.17 -3.78 -13.08
C LEU A 74 5.37 -3.44 -13.97
N GLU A 75 5.59 -4.19 -15.05
CA GLU A 75 6.67 -3.96 -16.02
C GLU A 75 6.55 -2.59 -16.71
N LYS A 76 5.33 -2.18 -17.07
CA LYS A 76 5.03 -0.86 -17.65
C LYS A 76 5.46 0.29 -16.73
N TYR A 77 5.35 0.12 -15.43
CA TYR A 77 5.82 1.09 -14.44
C TYR A 77 7.23 0.79 -13.92
N HIS A 78 8.02 0.02 -14.67
CA HIS A 78 9.42 -0.30 -14.35
C HIS A 78 9.64 -0.98 -13.00
N VAL A 79 8.65 -1.70 -12.50
CA VAL A 79 8.83 -2.63 -11.37
C VAL A 79 9.42 -3.92 -11.94
N ASP A 80 10.56 -4.35 -11.39
CA ASP A 80 11.22 -5.59 -11.82
C ASP A 80 10.36 -6.80 -11.43
N THR A 81 10.05 -7.65 -12.40
CA THR A 81 9.23 -8.86 -12.25
C THR A 81 10.04 -10.14 -12.41
N THR A 82 11.38 -10.06 -12.30
CA THR A 82 12.28 -11.24 -12.43
C THR A 82 11.94 -12.33 -11.41
N HIS A 83 11.47 -11.95 -10.22
CA HIS A 83 11.07 -12.84 -9.14
C HIS A 83 9.56 -13.13 -9.10
N VAL A 84 8.85 -12.92 -10.22
CA VAL A 84 7.43 -13.24 -10.34
C VAL A 84 7.27 -14.61 -11.00
N ALA A 85 6.76 -15.57 -10.25
CA ALA A 85 6.41 -16.88 -10.78
C ALA A 85 4.98 -16.88 -11.36
N VAL A 86 4.81 -17.42 -12.56
CA VAL A 86 3.48 -17.70 -13.12
C VAL A 86 3.06 -19.09 -12.67
N LYS A 87 1.94 -19.19 -11.96
CA LYS A 87 1.42 -20.46 -11.42
C LYS A 87 0.07 -20.79 -12.05
N PRO A 88 -0.26 -22.07 -12.25
CA PRO A 88 -1.58 -22.46 -12.73
C PRO A 88 -2.68 -21.94 -11.80
N GLY A 89 -3.77 -21.44 -12.39
CA GLY A 89 -4.92 -20.94 -11.66
C GLY A 89 -5.23 -19.46 -11.90
N MET A 90 -6.33 -19.02 -11.33
CA MET A 90 -6.82 -17.65 -11.46
C MET A 90 -6.07 -16.70 -10.51
N ASN A 91 -5.65 -15.55 -11.03
CA ASN A 91 -5.06 -14.49 -10.22
C ASN A 91 -6.10 -13.84 -9.30
N GLY A 92 -5.64 -13.27 -8.21
CA GLY A 92 -6.48 -12.45 -7.32
C GLY A 92 -7.10 -11.28 -8.09
N HIS A 93 -8.40 -11.04 -7.87
CA HIS A 93 -9.14 -9.99 -8.56
C HIS A 93 -10.25 -9.41 -7.68
N SER A 94 -10.73 -8.24 -8.06
CA SER A 94 -11.86 -7.60 -7.37
C SER A 94 -12.86 -7.00 -8.35
N VAL A 95 -14.10 -6.83 -7.85
CA VAL A 95 -15.10 -5.96 -8.45
C VAL A 95 -15.34 -4.80 -7.48
N VAL A 96 -15.10 -3.59 -7.95
CA VAL A 96 -15.31 -2.36 -7.17
C VAL A 96 -16.49 -1.60 -7.75
N ILE A 97 -17.56 -1.49 -6.98
CA ILE A 97 -18.73 -0.69 -7.34
C ILE A 97 -18.57 0.70 -6.71
N ILE A 98 -18.59 1.73 -7.55
CA ILE A 98 -18.47 3.13 -7.14
C ILE A 98 -19.83 3.79 -7.36
N ASN A 99 -20.43 4.30 -6.29
CA ASN A 99 -21.65 5.08 -6.34
C ASN A 99 -21.31 6.54 -6.67
N THR A 100 -21.76 7.02 -7.84
CA THR A 100 -21.45 8.38 -8.30
C THR A 100 -22.22 9.46 -7.54
N ASP A 101 -23.37 9.13 -6.93
CA ASP A 101 -24.20 10.10 -6.21
C ASP A 101 -23.56 10.55 -4.87
N ASN A 102 -22.83 9.64 -4.21
CA ASN A 102 -22.25 9.92 -2.90
C ASN A 102 -20.76 9.58 -2.78
N SER A 103 -20.11 9.19 -3.88
CA SER A 103 -18.69 8.81 -3.95
C SER A 103 -18.31 7.64 -3.04
N SER A 104 -19.28 6.86 -2.57
CA SER A 104 -18.99 5.65 -1.79
C SER A 104 -18.53 4.51 -2.70
N ARG A 105 -17.78 3.57 -2.12
CA ARG A 105 -17.32 2.39 -2.84
C ARG A 105 -17.55 1.12 -2.04
N THR A 106 -17.86 0.04 -2.74
CA THR A 106 -17.90 -1.32 -2.19
C THR A 106 -17.00 -2.22 -3.03
N CYS A 107 -16.15 -2.95 -2.39
CA CYS A 107 -15.23 -3.89 -3.02
C CYS A 107 -15.64 -5.32 -2.65
N VAL A 108 -15.79 -6.16 -3.65
CA VAL A 108 -15.92 -7.61 -3.52
C VAL A 108 -14.69 -8.22 -4.18
N TRP A 109 -13.87 -8.91 -3.40
CA TRP A 109 -12.62 -9.46 -3.91
C TRP A 109 -12.56 -10.98 -3.76
N ASN A 110 -11.83 -11.59 -4.64
CA ASN A 110 -11.52 -13.02 -4.64
C ASN A 110 -10.00 -13.18 -4.70
N ARG A 111 -9.48 -14.04 -3.84
CA ARG A 111 -8.04 -14.32 -3.76
C ARG A 111 -7.49 -14.98 -5.03
N GLY A 112 -8.37 -15.63 -5.82
CA GLY A 112 -7.97 -16.56 -6.86
C GLY A 112 -7.61 -17.93 -6.28
N ASP A 113 -7.10 -18.80 -7.13
CA ASP A 113 -6.68 -20.16 -6.78
C ASP A 113 -5.24 -20.49 -7.25
N ALA A 114 -4.56 -19.53 -7.88
CA ALA A 114 -3.14 -19.66 -8.16
C ALA A 114 -2.36 -19.79 -6.84
N ALA A 115 -1.39 -20.70 -6.81
CA ALA A 115 -0.58 -20.94 -5.61
C ALA A 115 0.18 -19.68 -5.19
N GLU A 116 0.12 -19.34 -3.91
CA GLU A 116 0.86 -18.22 -3.34
C GLU A 116 2.37 -18.47 -3.30
N PRO A 117 3.17 -17.39 -3.23
CA PRO A 117 4.59 -17.54 -2.94
C PRO A 117 4.79 -18.09 -1.53
N GLY A 118 5.76 -18.99 -1.39
CA GLY A 118 6.11 -19.63 -0.14
C GLY A 118 7.42 -19.15 0.46
N PRO A 119 7.77 -19.60 1.67
CA PRO A 119 9.08 -19.35 2.27
C PRO A 119 10.27 -19.81 1.40
N GLU A 120 10.09 -20.81 0.56
CA GLU A 120 11.08 -21.37 -0.37
C GLU A 120 11.48 -20.41 -1.50
N ASP A 121 10.61 -19.46 -1.84
CA ASP A 121 10.88 -18.45 -2.86
C ASP A 121 11.77 -17.32 -2.33
N VAL A 122 12.02 -17.28 -1.00
CA VAL A 122 12.81 -16.27 -0.32
C VAL A 122 14.24 -16.74 -0.13
N THR A 123 15.18 -16.09 -0.81
CA THR A 123 16.61 -16.38 -0.73
C THR A 123 17.44 -15.10 -0.54
N GLU A 124 18.71 -15.23 -0.17
CA GLU A 124 19.61 -14.08 -0.13
C GLU A 124 19.75 -13.41 -1.50
N GLU A 125 19.65 -14.18 -2.59
CA GLU A 125 19.69 -13.67 -3.95
C GLU A 125 18.47 -12.81 -4.29
N THR A 126 17.26 -13.25 -3.91
CA THR A 126 16.03 -12.49 -4.16
C THR A 126 15.96 -11.18 -3.37
N LEU A 127 16.66 -11.08 -2.23
CA LEU A 127 16.75 -9.85 -1.43
C LEU A 127 18.06 -9.06 -1.65
N ALA A 128 18.95 -9.52 -2.54
CA ALA A 128 20.26 -8.91 -2.71
C ALA A 128 20.17 -7.44 -3.16
N GLY A 129 20.90 -6.57 -2.48
CA GLY A 129 20.97 -5.14 -2.79
C GLY A 129 19.78 -4.30 -2.33
N ALA A 130 18.72 -4.92 -1.80
CA ALA A 130 17.59 -4.19 -1.24
C ALA A 130 17.99 -3.42 0.03
N LYS A 131 17.43 -2.24 0.18
CA LYS A 131 17.49 -1.43 1.41
C LYS A 131 16.19 -1.56 2.22
N TYR A 132 15.09 -1.84 1.53
CA TYR A 132 13.78 -2.03 2.12
C TYR A 132 13.12 -3.32 1.61
N LEU A 133 12.47 -4.03 2.51
CA LEU A 133 11.44 -5.03 2.23
C LEU A 133 10.10 -4.38 2.53
N HIS A 134 9.22 -4.26 1.52
CA HIS A 134 7.89 -3.71 1.66
C HIS A 134 6.85 -4.83 1.67
N VAL A 135 6.02 -4.90 2.71
CA VAL A 135 5.00 -5.93 2.89
C VAL A 135 3.65 -5.31 3.22
N ASP A 136 2.54 -6.01 2.91
CA ASP A 136 1.17 -5.55 3.20
C ASP A 136 0.35 -6.54 4.04
N GLY A 137 0.99 -7.61 4.52
CA GLY A 137 0.34 -8.66 5.32
C GLY A 137 -0.33 -9.77 4.51
N ASN A 138 -0.42 -9.66 3.19
CA ASN A 138 -0.76 -10.78 2.32
C ASN A 138 0.46 -11.71 2.13
N HIS A 139 0.20 -12.98 1.73
CA HIS A 139 1.25 -14.00 1.59
C HIS A 139 2.08 -14.15 2.87
N LEU A 140 1.40 -14.29 4.01
CA LEU A 140 1.96 -14.09 5.34
C LEU A 140 3.20 -14.95 5.62
N ASP A 141 3.19 -16.24 5.25
CA ASP A 141 4.32 -17.14 5.51
C ASP A 141 5.58 -16.72 4.73
N CYS A 142 5.40 -16.32 3.47
CA CYS A 142 6.45 -15.77 2.63
C CYS A 142 6.97 -14.44 3.22
N ALA A 143 6.08 -13.53 3.59
CA ALA A 143 6.42 -12.25 4.20
C ALA A 143 7.20 -12.40 5.52
N ILE A 144 6.80 -13.35 6.37
CA ILE A 144 7.53 -13.67 7.62
C ILE A 144 8.92 -14.22 7.33
N ALA A 145 9.05 -15.14 6.38
CA ALA A 145 10.35 -15.69 5.99
C ALA A 145 11.27 -14.58 5.45
N ALA A 146 10.74 -13.74 4.57
CA ALA A 146 11.47 -12.62 4.01
C ALA A 146 11.87 -11.57 5.07
N ALA A 147 10.97 -11.22 5.99
CA ALA A 147 11.27 -10.30 7.07
C ALA A 147 12.37 -10.82 8.00
N LYS A 148 12.36 -12.12 8.32
CA LYS A 148 13.43 -12.76 9.10
C LYS A 148 14.78 -12.71 8.39
N LEU A 149 14.80 -12.97 7.08
CA LEU A 149 16.01 -12.91 6.27
C LEU A 149 16.47 -11.45 6.09
N ALA A 150 15.55 -10.52 5.81
CA ALA A 150 15.83 -9.10 5.70
C ALA A 150 16.53 -8.54 6.94
N LYS A 151 16.06 -8.89 8.14
CA LYS A 151 16.73 -8.50 9.40
C LYS A 151 18.15 -9.04 9.52
N LYS A 152 18.42 -10.26 9.09
CA LYS A 152 19.78 -10.82 9.07
C LYS A 152 20.71 -10.09 8.09
N MET A 153 20.13 -9.62 6.98
CA MET A 153 20.85 -8.89 5.93
C MET A 153 20.95 -7.38 6.19
N GLY A 154 20.35 -6.86 7.28
CA GLY A 154 20.34 -5.43 7.58
C GLY A 154 19.38 -4.62 6.69
N ILE A 155 18.38 -5.26 6.10
CA ILE A 155 17.34 -4.66 5.26
C ILE A 155 16.19 -4.21 6.16
N THR A 156 15.73 -2.98 6.00
CA THR A 156 14.62 -2.41 6.77
C THR A 156 13.28 -2.99 6.31
N VAL A 157 12.48 -3.51 7.22
CA VAL A 157 11.13 -4.04 6.92
C VAL A 157 10.10 -2.95 7.11
N SER A 158 9.42 -2.56 6.02
CA SER A 158 8.33 -1.58 6.01
C SER A 158 7.00 -2.27 5.73
N MET A 159 5.97 -1.98 6.52
CA MET A 159 4.65 -2.59 6.36
C MET A 159 3.57 -1.55 6.10
N ASP A 160 2.84 -1.77 5.00
CA ASP A 160 1.49 -1.23 4.79
C ASP A 160 0.51 -2.05 5.64
N ALA A 161 0.08 -1.48 6.76
CA ALA A 161 -0.86 -2.10 7.65
C ALA A 161 -2.28 -1.52 7.45
N GLY A 162 -2.77 -1.57 6.21
CA GLY A 162 -4.12 -1.16 5.84
C GLY A 162 -5.19 -2.20 6.18
N GLY A 163 -4.86 -3.49 6.16
CA GLY A 163 -5.76 -4.62 6.41
C GLY A 163 -5.29 -5.52 7.57
N ALA A 164 -6.17 -5.77 8.54
CA ALA A 164 -5.88 -6.70 9.64
C ALA A 164 -6.30 -8.13 9.25
N TYR A 165 -5.36 -8.89 8.71
CA TYR A 165 -5.53 -10.28 8.29
C TYR A 165 -5.31 -11.25 9.47
N PRO A 166 -5.83 -12.50 9.40
CA PRO A 166 -5.58 -13.51 10.42
C PRO A 166 -4.07 -13.75 10.64
N ASN A 167 -3.67 -13.87 11.90
CA ASN A 167 -2.28 -14.14 12.34
C ASN A 167 -1.24 -13.06 11.97
N ILE A 168 -1.70 -11.85 11.64
CA ILE A 168 -0.81 -10.74 11.25
C ILE A 168 0.17 -10.38 12.39
N GLU A 169 -0.20 -10.65 13.64
CA GLU A 169 0.63 -10.46 14.83
C GLU A 169 1.94 -11.25 14.80
N ASN A 170 2.06 -12.29 13.97
CA ASN A 170 3.30 -13.03 13.78
C ASN A 170 4.33 -12.26 12.91
N LEU A 171 3.87 -11.33 12.09
CA LEU A 171 4.73 -10.48 11.24
C LEU A 171 5.14 -9.20 11.97
N LEU A 172 4.25 -8.61 12.77
CA LEU A 172 4.46 -7.31 13.40
C LEU A 172 5.77 -7.16 14.20
N PRO A 173 6.26 -8.18 14.97
CA PRO A 173 7.55 -8.09 15.67
C PRO A 173 8.78 -7.98 14.76
N LEU A 174 8.63 -8.22 13.46
CA LEU A 174 9.70 -8.17 12.48
C LEU A 174 9.72 -6.85 11.71
N VAL A 175 8.72 -5.99 11.91
CA VAL A 175 8.53 -4.74 11.18
C VAL A 175 9.29 -3.59 11.84
N ASP A 176 10.13 -2.90 11.08
CA ASP A 176 10.89 -1.73 11.54
C ASP A 176 10.11 -0.43 11.31
N VAL A 177 9.41 -0.33 10.18
CA VAL A 177 8.57 0.82 9.80
C VAL A 177 7.13 0.35 9.71
N LEU A 178 6.35 0.63 10.74
CA LEU A 178 4.95 0.23 10.85
C LEU A 178 4.05 1.44 10.57
N ILE A 179 3.27 1.35 9.49
CA ILE A 179 2.35 2.42 9.11
C ILE A 179 0.93 1.85 9.04
N PRO A 180 0.23 1.72 10.17
CA PRO A 180 -1.15 1.23 10.18
C PRO A 180 -2.16 2.34 9.90
N SER A 181 -3.29 1.94 9.32
CA SER A 181 -4.50 2.73 9.39
C SER A 181 -5.04 2.79 10.82
N GLU A 182 -5.81 3.83 11.13
CA GLU A 182 -6.51 3.94 12.42
C GLU A 182 -7.36 2.69 12.71
N GLU A 183 -8.05 2.17 11.69
CA GLU A 183 -8.87 0.97 11.82
C GLU A 183 -8.03 -0.27 12.16
N PHE A 184 -6.93 -0.48 11.44
CA PHE A 184 -5.99 -1.56 11.74
C PHE A 184 -5.46 -1.47 13.16
N ALA A 185 -4.97 -0.29 13.56
CA ALA A 185 -4.39 -0.07 14.88
C ALA A 185 -5.36 -0.42 16.01
N LYS A 186 -6.59 0.09 15.93
CA LYS A 186 -7.65 -0.21 16.91
C LYS A 186 -8.04 -1.68 16.91
N LYS A 187 -8.16 -2.30 15.74
CA LYS A 187 -8.56 -3.71 15.62
C LYS A 187 -7.53 -4.67 16.22
N VAL A 188 -6.25 -4.46 15.92
CA VAL A 188 -5.15 -5.32 16.39
C VAL A 188 -4.89 -5.15 17.90
N THR A 189 -5.05 -3.94 18.41
CA THR A 189 -4.78 -3.66 19.83
C THR A 189 -5.99 -3.88 20.73
N GLY A 190 -7.21 -3.72 20.18
CA GLY A 190 -8.46 -3.70 20.94
C GLY A 190 -8.70 -2.37 21.65
N CYS A 191 -7.90 -1.33 21.40
CA CYS A 191 -8.01 -0.03 22.03
C CYS A 191 -9.16 0.81 21.44
N ALA A 192 -9.74 1.69 22.26
CA ALA A 192 -10.83 2.55 21.85
C ALA A 192 -10.36 3.79 21.05
N THR A 193 -9.24 4.37 21.43
CA THR A 193 -8.67 5.56 20.80
C THR A 193 -7.44 5.20 19.97
N THR A 194 -7.13 6.06 18.99
CA THR A 194 -5.99 5.88 18.10
C THR A 194 -4.67 6.07 18.85
N GLN A 195 -4.64 6.97 19.83
CA GLN A 195 -3.47 7.23 20.69
C GLN A 195 -3.16 6.04 21.60
N GLU A 196 -4.17 5.45 22.24
CA GLU A 196 -4.00 4.22 23.01
C GLU A 196 -3.51 3.07 22.14
N ALA A 197 -4.05 2.96 20.91
CA ALA A 197 -3.63 1.94 19.96
C ALA A 197 -2.18 2.13 19.52
N ALA A 198 -1.73 3.36 19.27
CA ALA A 198 -0.34 3.66 18.94
C ALA A 198 0.61 3.30 20.08
N ALA A 199 0.28 3.70 21.30
CA ALA A 199 1.06 3.33 22.51
C ALA A 199 1.16 1.82 22.71
N GLU A 200 0.07 1.10 22.47
CA GLU A 200 0.02 -0.36 22.62
C GLU A 200 0.79 -1.07 21.49
N LEU A 201 0.76 -0.57 20.24
CA LEU A 201 1.59 -1.07 19.14
C LEU A 201 3.07 -0.87 19.43
N GLU A 202 3.48 0.33 19.90
CA GLU A 202 4.86 0.60 20.33
C GLU A 202 5.30 -0.35 21.43
N ARG A 203 4.46 -0.54 22.46
CA ARG A 203 4.75 -1.42 23.61
C ARG A 203 4.88 -2.89 23.23
N ARG A 204 4.05 -3.38 22.27
CA ARG A 204 4.06 -4.81 21.87
C ARG A 204 5.16 -5.15 20.88
N TYR A 205 5.39 -4.27 19.92
CA TYR A 205 6.17 -4.62 18.72
C TYR A 205 7.44 -3.80 18.53
N HIS A 206 7.60 -2.68 19.25
CA HIS A 206 8.79 -1.83 19.25
C HIS A 206 9.29 -1.44 17.85
N PRO A 207 8.41 -0.97 16.91
CA PRO A 207 8.88 -0.52 15.61
C PRO A 207 9.82 0.68 15.77
N GLN A 208 10.80 0.82 14.89
CA GLN A 208 11.68 1.99 14.87
C GLN A 208 10.94 3.26 14.45
N ILE A 209 9.95 3.10 13.58
CA ILE A 209 9.07 4.17 13.10
C ILE A 209 7.63 3.66 13.16
N LEU A 210 6.78 4.43 13.83
CA LEU A 210 5.33 4.18 13.89
C LEU A 210 4.60 5.43 13.38
N VAL A 211 3.81 5.27 12.31
CA VAL A 211 3.00 6.33 11.72
C VAL A 211 1.56 5.84 11.61
N ILE A 212 0.62 6.55 12.19
CA ILE A 212 -0.81 6.23 12.06
C ILE A 212 -1.41 7.08 10.95
N THR A 213 -2.12 6.45 10.00
CA THR A 213 -2.86 7.14 8.94
C THR A 213 -4.35 7.21 9.28
N GLN A 214 -4.99 8.39 9.02
CA GLN A 214 -6.40 8.66 9.31
C GLN A 214 -7.15 9.21 8.07
N GLY A 215 -6.74 8.78 6.89
CA GLY A 215 -7.34 9.19 5.60
C GLY A 215 -7.29 10.71 5.39
N SER A 216 -8.42 11.33 5.09
CA SER A 216 -8.52 12.78 4.84
C SER A 216 -8.18 13.65 6.06
N LYS A 217 -8.15 13.09 7.25
CA LYS A 217 -7.71 13.76 8.48
C LYS A 217 -6.18 13.77 8.63
N GLY A 218 -5.43 13.11 7.74
CA GLY A 218 -3.98 12.96 7.78
C GLY A 218 -3.52 11.83 8.66
N GLY A 219 -2.89 12.17 9.75
CA GLY A 219 -2.38 11.21 10.71
C GLY A 219 -1.23 11.80 11.53
N PHE A 220 -0.50 10.92 12.20
CA PHE A 220 0.59 11.33 13.08
C PHE A 220 1.72 10.30 13.13
N ILE A 221 2.90 10.79 13.44
CA ILE A 221 4.06 10.02 13.84
C ILE A 221 3.94 9.80 15.36
N TRP A 222 4.11 8.57 15.82
CA TRP A 222 4.18 8.27 17.24
C TRP A 222 5.63 8.28 17.68
N GLU A 223 6.02 9.27 18.47
CA GLU A 223 7.38 9.50 18.90
C GLU A 223 7.46 9.87 20.37
N ASN A 224 8.26 9.13 21.15
CA ASN A 224 8.45 9.37 22.59
C ASN A 224 7.14 9.39 23.39
N GLY A 225 6.20 8.52 23.06
CA GLY A 225 4.90 8.44 23.72
C GLY A 225 3.93 9.59 23.38
N LYS A 226 4.17 10.30 22.28
CA LYS A 226 3.36 11.46 21.84
C LYS A 226 3.08 11.40 20.34
N GLU A 227 1.94 11.97 19.96
CA GLU A 227 1.63 12.20 18.57
C GLU A 227 2.29 13.48 18.04
N VAL A 228 2.90 13.38 16.87
CA VAL A 228 3.40 14.51 16.08
C VAL A 228 2.67 14.48 14.74
N ARG A 229 1.69 15.35 14.57
CA ARG A 229 0.86 15.36 13.36
C ARG A 229 1.63 15.83 12.14
N TYR A 230 1.42 15.18 11.01
CA TYR A 230 1.93 15.62 9.72
C TYR A 230 0.82 16.31 8.91
N PRO A 231 1.17 17.23 7.99
CA PRO A 231 0.20 18.01 7.23
C PRO A 231 -0.53 17.17 6.19
N VAL A 232 -1.80 17.51 5.93
CA VAL A 232 -2.58 17.05 4.77
C VAL A 232 -2.71 18.16 3.75
N PHE A 233 -2.99 17.78 2.52
CA PHE A 233 -3.19 18.72 1.42
C PHE A 233 -4.63 18.57 0.92
N PRO A 234 -5.52 19.54 1.24
CA PRO A 234 -6.89 19.52 0.75
C PRO A 234 -6.93 19.62 -0.78
N VAL A 235 -7.56 18.64 -1.41
CA VAL A 235 -7.74 18.57 -2.86
C VAL A 235 -9.17 18.16 -3.20
N HIS A 236 -9.62 18.48 -4.41
CA HIS A 236 -10.85 17.91 -4.93
C HIS A 236 -10.58 16.47 -5.38
N ALA A 237 -10.97 15.52 -4.55
CA ALA A 237 -10.74 14.11 -4.83
C ALA A 237 -11.69 13.59 -5.92
N ILE A 238 -11.11 12.96 -6.95
CA ILE A 238 -11.81 12.26 -8.04
C ILE A 238 -11.86 10.76 -7.75
N ASP A 239 -10.74 10.19 -7.26
CA ASP A 239 -10.63 8.76 -6.98
C ASP A 239 -9.63 8.53 -5.83
N SER A 240 -10.10 8.06 -4.70
CA SER A 240 -9.27 7.76 -3.52
C SER A 240 -8.72 6.32 -3.50
N ASN A 241 -9.03 5.50 -4.52
CA ASN A 241 -8.52 4.12 -4.56
C ASN A 241 -7.00 4.10 -4.68
N GLY A 242 -6.31 3.34 -3.83
CA GLY A 242 -4.85 3.28 -3.80
C GLY A 242 -4.16 4.49 -3.15
N ALA A 243 -4.89 5.39 -2.49
CA ALA A 243 -4.31 6.55 -1.80
C ALA A 243 -3.43 6.14 -0.61
N GLY A 244 -3.86 5.15 0.17
CA GLY A 244 -3.07 4.56 1.25
C GLY A 244 -1.79 3.91 0.72
N ASP A 245 -1.94 3.01 -0.24
CA ASP A 245 -0.83 2.29 -0.87
C ASP A 245 0.21 3.27 -1.45
N THR A 246 -0.28 4.35 -2.09
CA THR A 246 0.56 5.45 -2.60
C THR A 246 1.32 6.16 -1.46
N PHE A 247 0.66 6.40 -0.33
CA PHE A 247 1.31 6.98 0.85
C PHE A 247 2.46 6.10 1.33
N HIS A 248 2.25 4.80 1.45
CA HIS A 248 3.27 3.85 1.89
C HIS A 248 4.46 3.80 0.93
N GLY A 249 4.21 3.66 -0.38
CA GLY A 249 5.26 3.68 -1.38
C GLY A 249 6.03 4.99 -1.41
N ALA A 250 5.33 6.13 -1.34
CA ALA A 250 5.95 7.46 -1.30
C ALA A 250 6.78 7.70 -0.03
N PHE A 251 6.31 7.20 1.12
CA PHE A 251 7.08 7.25 2.36
C PHE A 251 8.41 6.51 2.22
N VAL A 252 8.40 5.28 1.71
CA VAL A 252 9.64 4.50 1.48
C VAL A 252 10.56 5.19 0.48
N ALA A 253 10.03 5.72 -0.63
CA ALA A 253 10.81 6.45 -1.62
C ALA A 253 11.48 7.71 -1.02
N ALA A 254 10.75 8.47 -0.19
CA ALA A 254 11.28 9.63 0.52
C ALA A 254 12.39 9.26 1.51
N ARG A 255 12.23 8.15 2.25
CA ARG A 255 13.26 7.62 3.14
C ARG A 255 14.53 7.22 2.40
N LEU A 256 14.40 6.60 1.22
CA LEU A 256 15.54 6.25 0.36
C LEU A 256 16.29 7.48 -0.14
N LYS A 257 15.60 8.60 -0.34
CA LYS A 257 16.18 9.91 -0.69
C LYS A 257 16.79 10.67 0.50
N GLY A 258 16.77 10.07 1.71
CA GLY A 258 17.38 10.64 2.92
C GLY A 258 16.51 11.64 3.67
N MET A 259 15.23 11.76 3.34
CA MET A 259 14.30 12.63 4.07
C MET A 259 14.09 12.11 5.51
N THR A 260 13.91 13.01 6.46
CA THR A 260 13.50 12.66 7.83
C THR A 260 12.13 12.00 7.84
N VAL A 261 11.70 11.42 8.98
CA VAL A 261 10.38 10.80 9.10
C VAL A 261 9.27 11.83 8.85
N ALA A 262 9.39 13.03 9.41
CA ALA A 262 8.42 14.11 9.24
C ALA A 262 8.33 14.59 7.78
N GLU A 263 9.48 14.79 7.12
CA GLU A 263 9.52 15.15 5.71
C GLU A 263 8.94 14.04 4.83
N SER A 264 9.22 12.77 5.15
CA SER A 264 8.67 11.62 4.43
C SER A 264 7.15 11.52 4.56
N CYS A 265 6.59 11.77 5.74
CA CYS A 265 5.14 11.85 5.94
C CYS A 265 4.51 13.00 5.15
N ARG A 266 5.14 14.20 5.16
CA ARG A 266 4.68 15.35 4.38
C ARG A 266 4.71 15.07 2.89
N PHE A 267 5.80 14.49 2.38
CA PHE A 267 5.96 14.09 0.99
C PHE A 267 4.92 13.02 0.58
N ALA A 268 4.74 11.99 1.39
CA ALA A 268 3.78 10.93 1.15
C ALA A 268 2.33 11.44 1.16
N SER A 269 2.00 12.36 2.07
CA SER A 269 0.70 13.00 2.13
C SER A 269 0.40 13.83 0.87
N ALA A 270 1.37 14.61 0.38
CA ALA A 270 1.25 15.37 -0.87
C ALA A 270 1.09 14.44 -2.08
N THR A 271 1.88 13.37 -2.15
CA THR A 271 1.80 12.36 -3.22
C THR A 271 0.43 11.71 -3.27
N SER A 272 -0.08 11.31 -2.10
CA SER A 272 -1.39 10.70 -1.95
C SER A 272 -2.52 11.68 -2.31
N ALA A 273 -2.41 12.95 -1.93
CA ALA A 273 -3.37 13.98 -2.30
C ALA A 273 -3.42 14.20 -3.82
N LEU A 274 -2.26 14.35 -4.47
CA LEU A 274 -2.18 14.46 -5.94
C LEU A 274 -2.76 13.23 -6.64
N LYS A 275 -2.46 12.02 -6.16
CA LYS A 275 -3.04 10.79 -6.67
C LYS A 275 -4.57 10.85 -6.62
N CYS A 276 -5.16 11.33 -5.55
CA CYS A 276 -6.61 11.43 -5.40
C CYS A 276 -7.28 12.36 -6.41
N THR A 277 -6.56 13.30 -7.02
CA THR A 277 -7.09 14.18 -8.08
C THR A 277 -7.20 13.50 -9.45
N ARG A 278 -6.84 12.22 -9.57
CA ARG A 278 -6.78 11.47 -10.82
C ARG A 278 -7.41 10.10 -10.68
N PHE A 279 -7.97 9.60 -11.78
CA PHE A 279 -8.48 8.24 -11.83
C PHE A 279 -7.37 7.20 -11.86
N GLY A 280 -7.64 6.05 -11.24
CA GLY A 280 -6.82 4.85 -11.25
C GLY A 280 -5.86 4.80 -10.07
N ALA A 281 -5.78 3.63 -9.43
CA ALA A 281 -4.92 3.43 -8.26
C ALA A 281 -3.44 3.66 -8.61
N GLN A 282 -2.94 3.00 -9.65
CA GLN A 282 -1.55 3.10 -10.10
C GLN A 282 -1.34 4.20 -11.13
N GLN A 283 -2.28 4.35 -12.06
CA GLN A 283 -2.18 5.34 -13.14
C GLN A 283 -2.15 6.77 -12.59
N GLY A 284 -2.95 7.06 -11.56
CA GLY A 284 -3.09 8.38 -10.94
C GLY A 284 -1.86 8.84 -10.13
N ILE A 285 -0.92 7.95 -9.81
CA ILE A 285 0.26 8.29 -9.00
C ILE A 285 1.13 9.31 -9.74
N PRO A 286 1.50 10.44 -9.10
CA PRO A 286 2.36 11.47 -9.70
C PRO A 286 3.83 11.02 -9.80
N GLY A 287 4.61 11.72 -10.63
CA GLY A 287 6.06 11.63 -10.64
C GLY A 287 6.72 12.47 -9.55
N TYR A 288 8.01 12.24 -9.28
CA TYR A 288 8.76 12.90 -8.21
C TYR A 288 8.76 14.43 -8.33
N GLU A 289 9.11 14.95 -9.51
CA GLU A 289 9.19 16.40 -9.75
C GLU A 289 7.83 17.09 -9.57
N GLU A 290 6.77 16.41 -9.97
CA GLU A 290 5.41 16.93 -9.80
C GLU A 290 5.02 17.06 -8.32
N VAL A 291 5.44 16.11 -7.48
CA VAL A 291 5.23 16.21 -6.02
C VAL A 291 6.02 17.36 -5.43
N LEU A 292 7.27 17.56 -5.88
CA LEU A 292 8.08 18.70 -5.42
C LEU A 292 7.47 20.05 -5.81
N GLU A 293 7.00 20.18 -7.05
CA GLU A 293 6.32 21.39 -7.51
C GLU A 293 5.04 21.66 -6.69
N PHE A 294 4.27 20.63 -6.42
CA PHE A 294 3.08 20.74 -5.59
C PHE A 294 3.43 21.20 -4.15
N LEU A 295 4.45 20.62 -3.55
CA LEU A 295 4.92 20.98 -2.21
C LEU A 295 5.47 22.41 -2.11
N ASN A 296 5.99 22.96 -3.22
CA ASN A 296 6.48 24.36 -3.28
C ASN A 296 5.34 25.38 -3.38
N THR A 297 4.18 24.95 -3.87
CA THR A 297 3.03 25.84 -4.16
C THR A 297 1.87 25.65 -3.18
N HIS A 298 1.89 24.61 -2.37
CA HIS A 298 0.82 24.29 -1.43
C HIS A 298 1.36 24.10 -0.01
N GLU A 299 0.83 24.89 0.91
CA GLU A 299 1.02 24.66 2.33
C GLU A 299 0.03 23.59 2.80
N GLY A 300 0.53 22.56 3.46
CA GLY A 300 -0.33 21.56 4.07
C GLY A 300 -1.01 22.11 5.34
N VAL A 301 -2.12 21.50 5.70
CA VAL A 301 -2.91 21.86 6.89
C VAL A 301 -2.76 20.76 7.95
N ILE A 302 -2.49 21.14 9.18
CA ILE A 302 -2.57 20.23 10.33
C ILE A 302 -4.03 20.17 10.80
N VAL A 303 -4.61 18.98 10.75
CA VAL A 303 -5.97 18.74 11.26
C VAL A 303 -5.86 18.32 12.72
N HIS A 304 -6.48 19.09 13.61
CA HIS A 304 -6.62 18.75 15.02
C HIS A 304 -8.00 18.12 15.26
N GLU A 305 -8.07 17.04 16.05
CA GLU A 305 -9.33 16.42 16.47
C GLU A 305 -10.01 17.28 17.55
#